data_5d922f46bacab77d25095c967ff5ef3f
#
_entry.id   5d922f46bacab77d25095c967ff5ef3f
#
_cell.length_a   1.000
_cell.length_b   1.000
_cell.length_c   1.000
_cell.angle_alpha   90.00
_cell.angle_beta   90.00
_cell.angle_gamma   90.00
#
_symmetry.space_group_name_H-M   'P 1'
#
loop_
_entity.id
_entity.type
_entity.pdbx_description
1 polymer ?
#
loop_
_entity_poly.entity_id
_entity_poly.type
_entity_poly.pdbx_seq_one_letter_code
_entity_poly.pdbx_strand_id
1 'polypeptide(L)'
;RDCLANLTVEGRFQQLSEQPLIFTDVAHNPESARYLARKLSVYKDQGFKIHALVAMLADKDKVAAMSAVANVVDQWSLASLDCFRGDKVENLANALAETTSTAPSTQYESVETALDTLLPNVDENTLVIVFGSFITVAAAINYFKK
;
A
#
# COMPACT_ATOMS: atom_id res chain seq x y z
N ARG A 1 -9.23 -18.78 9.45
CA ARG A 1 -8.14 -19.39 9.79
C ARG A 1 -7.39 -19.74 8.63
N ASP A 2 -7.92 -20.58 7.83
CA ASP A 2 -7.26 -20.91 6.59
C ASP A 2 -7.02 -19.70 5.73
N CYS A 3 -7.90 -18.72 5.78
CA CYS A 3 -7.71 -17.48 5.04
C CYS A 3 -6.43 -16.79 5.48
N LEU A 4 -6.14 -16.81 6.77
CA LEU A 4 -4.91 -16.21 7.25
C LEU A 4 -3.69 -16.97 6.80
N ALA A 5 -3.78 -18.31 6.79
CA ALA A 5 -2.68 -19.12 6.31
C ALA A 5 -2.41 -18.87 4.84
N ASN A 6 -3.47 -18.79 4.04
CA ASN A 6 -3.33 -18.49 2.62
C ASN A 6 -2.77 -17.10 2.40
N LEU A 7 -3.23 -16.15 3.21
CA LEU A 7 -2.72 -14.80 3.13
C LEU A 7 -1.23 -14.76 3.42
N THR A 8 -0.80 -15.50 4.43
CA THR A 8 0.61 -15.56 4.78
C THR A 8 1.45 -16.10 3.64
N VAL A 9 0.96 -17.15 2.98
CA VAL A 9 1.69 -17.79 1.89
C VAL A 9 1.68 -16.93 0.64
N GLU A 10 0.54 -16.29 0.34
CA GLU A 10 0.34 -15.58 -0.90
C GLU A 10 0.32 -14.07 -0.73
N GLY A 11 0.97 -13.56 0.30
CA GLY A 11 0.92 -12.14 0.61
C GLY A 11 1.59 -11.23 -0.39
N ARG A 12 1.99 -11.73 -1.56
CA ARG A 12 2.70 -10.97 -2.56
C ARG A 12 1.82 -10.70 -3.76
N PHE A 13 1.64 -9.42 -4.07
CA PHE A 13 0.95 -8.92 -5.25
C PHE A 13 -0.34 -9.69 -5.54
N GLN A 14 -1.20 -9.74 -4.54
CA GLN A 14 -2.45 -10.48 -4.61
C GLN A 14 -3.57 -9.54 -5.04
N GLN A 15 -4.32 -9.95 -6.07
CA GLN A 15 -5.40 -9.11 -6.57
C GLN A 15 -6.64 -9.28 -5.69
N LEU A 16 -7.19 -8.14 -5.22
CA LEU A 16 -8.41 -8.13 -4.43
C LEU A 16 -9.64 -7.78 -5.26
N SER A 17 -9.46 -7.00 -6.31
CA SER A 17 -10.58 -6.50 -7.08
C SER A 17 -10.11 -6.17 -8.49
N GLU A 18 -11.01 -6.31 -9.48
CA GLU A 18 -10.73 -5.93 -10.85
C GLU A 18 -11.24 -4.53 -11.18
N GLN A 19 -12.33 -4.13 -10.57
CA GLN A 19 -12.93 -2.82 -10.82
C GLN A 19 -13.52 -2.29 -9.54
N PRO A 20 -12.80 -1.43 -8.84
CA PRO A 20 -11.48 -0.90 -9.19
C PRO A 20 -10.38 -1.94 -9.08
N LEU A 21 -9.28 -1.72 -9.79
CA LEU A 21 -8.17 -2.67 -9.79
C LEU A 21 -7.33 -2.46 -8.52
N ILE A 22 -7.33 -3.47 -7.66
CA ILE A 22 -6.69 -3.36 -6.35
C ILE A 22 -5.84 -4.59 -6.09
N PHE A 23 -4.59 -4.35 -5.72
CA PHE A 23 -3.65 -5.40 -5.31
C PHE A 23 -3.17 -5.15 -3.89
N THR A 24 -2.76 -6.20 -3.22
CA THR A 24 -2.11 -6.10 -1.91
C THR A 24 -0.75 -6.79 -1.96
N ASP A 25 0.16 -6.33 -1.11
CA ASP A 25 1.48 -6.95 -0.99
C ASP A 25 2.00 -6.71 0.43
N VAL A 26 2.67 -7.70 1.00
CA VAL A 26 3.20 -7.58 2.36
C VAL A 26 4.57 -6.90 2.39
N ALA A 27 4.99 -6.27 1.29
CA ALA A 27 6.28 -5.59 1.22
C ALA A 27 6.46 -4.64 2.40
N HIS A 28 7.58 -4.72 3.08
CA HIS A 28 7.84 -3.91 4.26
C HIS A 28 9.32 -3.63 4.47
N ASN A 29 10.17 -4.10 3.57
CA ASN A 29 11.61 -3.83 3.61
C ASN A 29 12.08 -3.49 2.20
N PRO A 30 13.31 -2.97 2.06
CA PRO A 30 13.76 -2.51 0.75
C PRO A 30 13.75 -3.58 -0.33
N GLU A 31 14.12 -4.81 0.02
CA GLU A 31 14.21 -5.88 -0.96
C GLU A 31 12.83 -6.26 -1.49
N SER A 32 11.86 -6.49 -0.60
CA SER A 32 10.51 -6.84 -1.04
C SER A 32 9.84 -5.68 -1.75
N ALA A 33 10.14 -4.43 -1.34
CA ALA A 33 9.59 -3.27 -2.00
C ALA A 33 10.15 -3.11 -3.42
N ARG A 34 11.41 -3.44 -3.63
CA ARG A 34 12.00 -3.41 -4.99
C ARG A 34 11.33 -4.42 -5.89
N TYR A 35 11.02 -5.60 -5.36
CA TYR A 35 10.32 -6.61 -6.12
C TYR A 35 8.92 -6.12 -6.49
N LEU A 36 8.24 -5.49 -5.53
CA LEU A 36 6.93 -4.90 -5.77
C LEU A 36 7.01 -3.82 -6.85
N ALA A 37 8.03 -2.98 -6.80
CA ALA A 37 8.20 -1.91 -7.79
C ALA A 37 8.30 -2.46 -9.20
N ARG A 38 8.99 -3.59 -9.38
CA ARG A 38 9.10 -4.21 -10.71
C ARG A 38 7.74 -4.67 -11.21
N LYS A 39 6.92 -5.22 -10.32
CA LYS A 39 5.57 -5.64 -10.70
C LYS A 39 4.70 -4.46 -11.07
N LEU A 40 4.79 -3.39 -10.29
CA LEU A 40 4.01 -2.18 -10.56
C LEU A 40 4.42 -1.51 -11.86
N SER A 41 5.71 -1.54 -12.20
CA SER A 41 6.14 -0.87 -13.42
C SER A 41 5.59 -1.55 -14.67
N VAL A 42 5.26 -2.83 -14.63
CA VAL A 42 4.59 -3.50 -15.75
C VAL A 42 3.25 -2.84 -16.03
N TYR A 43 2.48 -2.58 -14.98
CA TYR A 43 1.18 -1.92 -15.13
C TYR A 43 1.34 -0.46 -15.54
N LYS A 44 2.34 0.21 -15.00
CA LYS A 44 2.58 1.59 -15.37
C LYS A 44 2.91 1.70 -16.86
N ASP A 45 3.67 0.74 -17.39
CA ASP A 45 3.98 0.71 -18.81
C ASP A 45 2.75 0.46 -19.66
N GLN A 46 1.70 -0.12 -19.10
CA GLN A 46 0.44 -0.34 -19.78
C GLN A 46 -0.51 0.85 -19.68
N GLY A 47 -0.08 1.93 -19.06
CA GLY A 47 -0.88 3.14 -18.98
C GLY A 47 -1.60 3.36 -17.65
N PHE A 48 -1.40 2.47 -16.68
CA PHE A 48 -2.04 2.64 -15.36
C PHE A 48 -1.33 3.69 -14.53
N LYS A 49 -2.11 4.45 -13.78
CA LYS A 49 -1.58 5.27 -12.70
C LYS A 49 -1.53 4.41 -11.45
N ILE A 50 -0.49 4.60 -10.65
CA ILE A 50 -0.28 3.80 -9.45
C ILE A 50 -0.59 4.65 -8.22
N HIS A 51 -1.60 4.23 -7.47
CA HIS A 51 -1.98 4.87 -6.21
C HIS A 51 -1.60 3.92 -5.07
N ALA A 52 -0.66 4.32 -4.24
CA ALA A 52 -0.17 3.47 -3.14
C ALA A 52 -0.87 3.84 -1.84
N LEU A 53 -1.44 2.84 -1.17
CA LEU A 53 -1.97 2.98 0.18
C LEU A 53 -1.04 2.22 1.11
N VAL A 54 -0.40 2.94 2.02
CA VAL A 54 0.67 2.41 2.86
C VAL A 54 0.35 2.58 4.33
N ALA A 55 0.56 1.52 5.09
CA ALA A 55 0.52 1.56 6.56
C ALA A 55 1.54 0.53 7.04
N MET A 56 2.35 0.88 8.03
CA MET A 56 3.47 0.04 8.45
C MET A 56 3.56 -0.06 9.96
N LEU A 57 4.29 -1.06 10.42
CA LEU A 57 4.66 -1.19 11.82
C LEU A 57 5.79 -0.18 12.14
N ALA A 58 5.85 0.23 13.40
CA ALA A 58 6.75 1.30 13.81
C ALA A 58 8.24 0.94 13.65
N ASP A 59 8.57 -0.35 13.74
CA ASP A 59 9.96 -0.80 13.72
C ASP A 59 10.47 -1.10 12.31
N LYS A 60 9.75 -0.70 11.26
CA LYS A 60 10.18 -0.96 9.89
C LYS A 60 10.91 0.24 9.31
N ASP A 61 11.76 -0.03 8.32
CA ASP A 61 12.50 1.01 7.61
C ASP A 61 11.60 1.62 6.54
N LYS A 62 10.80 2.58 6.95
CA LYS A 62 9.78 3.18 6.10
C LYS A 62 10.37 3.97 4.93
N VAL A 63 11.46 4.69 5.19
CA VAL A 63 12.10 5.48 4.14
C VAL A 63 12.60 4.58 3.02
N ALA A 64 13.31 3.52 3.37
CA ALA A 64 13.89 2.62 2.37
C ALA A 64 12.80 1.89 1.59
N ALA A 65 11.76 1.44 2.27
CA ALA A 65 10.68 0.71 1.59
C ALA A 65 9.92 1.61 0.62
N MET A 66 9.58 2.82 1.06
CA MET A 66 8.86 3.75 0.19
C MET A 66 9.75 4.26 -0.93
N SER A 67 11.05 4.47 -0.66
CA SER A 67 11.99 4.89 -1.70
C SER A 67 12.05 3.89 -2.84
N ALA A 68 11.95 2.60 -2.50
CA ALA A 68 12.07 1.55 -3.50
C ALA A 68 10.95 1.60 -4.54
N VAL A 69 9.76 2.09 -4.18
CA VAL A 69 8.63 2.19 -5.10
C VAL A 69 8.36 3.62 -5.55
N ALA A 70 9.14 4.59 -5.08
CA ALA A 70 8.86 6.00 -5.30
C ALA A 70 8.78 6.35 -6.79
N ASN A 71 9.60 5.71 -7.62
CA ASN A 71 9.65 6.03 -9.04
C ASN A 71 8.39 5.60 -9.81
N VAL A 72 7.61 4.67 -9.26
CA VAL A 72 6.44 4.15 -9.97
C VAL A 72 5.12 4.60 -9.35
N VAL A 73 5.15 5.23 -8.19
CA VAL A 73 3.93 5.67 -7.51
C VAL A 73 3.56 7.08 -7.96
N ASP A 74 2.31 7.25 -8.37
CA ASP A 74 1.82 8.55 -8.84
C ASP A 74 1.08 9.31 -7.75
N GLN A 75 0.59 8.61 -6.73
CA GLN A 75 -0.15 9.24 -5.63
C GLN A 75 -0.08 8.34 -4.41
N TRP A 76 0.04 8.96 -3.23
CA TRP A 76 0.15 8.22 -1.97
C TRP A 76 -1.05 8.47 -1.07
N SER A 77 -1.51 7.42 -0.44
CA SER A 77 -2.42 7.49 0.72
C SER A 77 -1.70 6.83 1.86
N LEU A 78 -1.52 7.56 2.96
CA LEU A 78 -0.79 7.07 4.11
C LEU A 78 -1.76 6.88 5.26
N ALA A 79 -1.67 5.78 5.97
CA ALA A 79 -2.62 5.46 7.05
C ALA A 79 -1.90 5.01 8.30
N SER A 80 -2.51 5.31 9.44
CA SER A 80 -2.04 4.79 10.73
C SER A 80 -2.50 3.35 10.88
N LEU A 81 -1.73 2.55 11.62
CA LEU A 81 -2.15 1.23 12.06
C LEU A 81 -2.48 1.33 13.54
N ASP A 82 -3.73 1.11 13.88
CA ASP A 82 -4.21 1.18 15.25
C ASP A 82 -4.08 -0.20 15.90
N CYS A 83 -2.85 -0.58 16.18
CA CYS A 83 -2.55 -1.86 16.80
C CYS A 83 -1.23 -1.74 17.57
N PHE A 84 -0.94 -2.77 18.37
CA PHE A 84 0.33 -2.80 19.08
C PHE A 84 1.46 -2.80 18.05
N ARG A 85 2.41 -1.88 18.21
CA ARG A 85 3.54 -1.70 17.30
C ARG A 85 3.16 -1.09 15.95
N GLY A 86 1.90 -0.70 15.77
CA GLY A 86 1.51 0.03 14.57
C GLY A 86 2.08 1.44 14.58
N ASP A 87 2.42 1.97 13.42
CA ASP A 87 2.96 3.30 13.32
C ASP A 87 1.85 4.31 13.05
N LYS A 88 2.10 5.55 13.43
CA LYS A 88 1.19 6.64 13.19
C LYS A 88 1.46 7.23 11.80
N VAL A 89 0.41 7.75 11.19
CA VAL A 89 0.51 8.29 9.84
C VAL A 89 1.50 9.45 9.75
N GLU A 90 1.67 10.21 10.82
CA GLU A 90 2.64 11.31 10.82
C GLU A 90 4.05 10.83 10.57
N ASN A 91 4.40 9.67 11.12
CA ASN A 91 5.73 9.10 10.90
C ASN A 91 5.90 8.63 9.46
N LEU A 92 4.85 8.12 8.85
CA LEU A 92 4.89 7.75 7.44
C LEU A 92 5.05 8.99 6.56
N ALA A 93 4.35 10.06 6.88
CA ALA A 93 4.46 11.29 6.10
C ALA A 93 5.87 11.85 6.19
N ASN A 94 6.48 11.82 7.38
CA ASN A 94 7.86 12.27 7.54
C ASN A 94 8.83 11.41 6.75
N ALA A 95 8.60 10.09 6.74
CA ALA A 95 9.47 9.18 6.00
C ALA A 95 9.32 9.42 4.50
N LEU A 96 8.11 9.65 4.02
CA LEU A 96 7.89 9.92 2.60
C LEU A 96 8.60 11.19 2.17
N ALA A 97 8.63 12.21 3.03
CA ALA A 97 9.31 13.46 2.73
C ALA A 97 10.82 13.28 2.54
N GLU A 98 11.39 12.18 3.07
CA GLU A 98 12.81 11.89 2.91
C GLU A 98 13.11 11.09 1.65
N THR A 99 12.08 10.70 0.90
CA THR A 99 12.28 9.99 -0.37
C THR A 99 12.40 11.00 -1.50
N THR A 100 12.68 10.50 -2.71
CA THR A 100 12.74 11.34 -3.89
C THR A 100 11.39 11.57 -4.53
N SER A 101 10.32 11.01 -3.97
CA SER A 101 8.99 11.13 -4.54
C SER A 101 8.49 12.56 -4.46
N THR A 102 7.95 13.05 -5.58
CA THR A 102 7.27 14.35 -5.61
C THR A 102 5.77 14.18 -5.78
N ALA A 103 5.28 12.94 -5.74
CA ALA A 103 3.87 12.66 -5.91
C ALA A 103 3.08 13.17 -4.69
N PRO A 104 1.82 13.58 -4.89
CA PRO A 104 1.01 14.08 -3.79
C PRO A 104 0.66 12.97 -2.81
N SER A 105 0.41 13.34 -1.57
CA SER A 105 0.04 12.38 -0.52
C SER A 105 -1.11 12.93 0.32
N THR A 106 -1.90 12.00 0.86
CA THR A 106 -3.00 12.31 1.78
C THR A 106 -2.87 11.39 2.98
N GLN A 107 -3.17 11.91 4.16
CA GLN A 107 -3.05 11.17 5.41
C GLN A 107 -4.42 10.74 5.91
N TYR A 108 -4.49 9.54 6.45
CA TYR A 108 -5.72 8.96 6.98
C TYR A 108 -5.44 8.31 8.33
N GLU A 109 -6.47 8.20 9.16
CA GLU A 109 -6.30 7.60 10.47
C GLU A 109 -6.35 6.08 10.45
N SER A 110 -6.82 5.47 9.36
CA SER A 110 -6.87 4.01 9.24
C SER A 110 -6.88 3.61 7.78
N VAL A 111 -6.59 2.33 7.53
CA VAL A 111 -6.67 1.76 6.19
C VAL A 111 -8.11 1.82 5.69
N GLU A 112 -9.07 1.52 6.55
CA GLU A 112 -10.47 1.54 6.18
C GLU A 112 -10.94 2.93 5.77
N THR A 113 -10.55 3.95 6.53
CA THR A 113 -10.90 5.32 6.20
C THR A 113 -10.30 5.73 4.86
N ALA A 114 -9.06 5.33 4.62
CA ALA A 114 -8.40 5.63 3.35
C ALA A 114 -9.16 5.00 2.19
N LEU A 115 -9.56 3.73 2.34
CA LEU A 115 -10.30 3.04 1.29
C LEU A 115 -11.67 3.67 1.05
N ASP A 116 -12.36 4.07 2.13
CA ASP A 116 -13.65 4.74 2.00
C ASP A 116 -13.54 6.01 1.16
N THR A 117 -12.43 6.73 1.30
CA THR A 117 -12.25 8.00 0.61
C THR A 117 -11.75 7.81 -0.81
N LEU A 118 -10.80 6.91 -1.02
CA LEU A 118 -10.17 6.83 -2.32
C LEU A 118 -10.95 5.99 -3.33
N LEU A 119 -11.67 4.95 -2.90
CA LEU A 119 -12.34 4.07 -3.85
C LEU A 119 -13.36 4.78 -4.74
N PRO A 120 -14.20 5.70 -4.22
CA PRO A 120 -15.14 6.40 -5.11
C PRO A 120 -14.46 7.27 -6.15
N ASN A 121 -13.18 7.59 -5.96
CA ASN A 121 -12.44 8.50 -6.84
C ASN A 121 -11.44 7.79 -7.75
N VAL A 122 -11.39 6.46 -7.66
CA VAL A 122 -10.47 5.67 -8.49
C VAL A 122 -11.14 5.38 -9.83
N ASP A 123 -10.44 5.67 -10.91
CA ASP A 123 -10.98 5.39 -12.25
C ASP A 123 -10.44 4.05 -12.77
N GLU A 124 -10.87 3.68 -13.98
CA GLU A 124 -10.51 2.39 -14.56
C GLU A 124 -9.04 2.31 -14.98
N ASN A 125 -8.35 3.45 -15.01
CA ASN A 125 -6.95 3.50 -15.41
C ASN A 125 -6.02 3.59 -14.20
N THR A 126 -6.54 3.40 -13.00
CA THR A 126 -5.75 3.48 -11.78
C THR A 126 -5.65 2.11 -11.12
N LEU A 127 -4.43 1.75 -10.74
CA LEU A 127 -4.18 0.56 -9.94
C LEU A 127 -3.89 1.02 -8.51
N VAL A 128 -4.62 0.46 -7.54
CA VAL A 128 -4.36 0.73 -6.12
C VAL A 128 -3.54 -0.41 -5.56
N ILE A 129 -2.42 -0.09 -4.95
CA ILE A 129 -1.58 -1.07 -4.26
C ILE A 129 -1.59 -0.78 -2.77
N VAL A 130 -2.01 -1.76 -1.97
CA VAL A 130 -2.04 -1.65 -0.52
C VAL A 130 -0.90 -2.49 0.03
N PHE A 131 0.04 -1.86 0.74
CA PHE A 131 1.18 -2.61 1.23
C PHE A 131 1.73 -2.02 2.52
N GLY A 132 2.67 -2.74 3.13
CA GLY A 132 3.40 -2.28 4.29
C GLY A 132 3.54 -3.31 5.40
N SER A 133 2.60 -4.23 5.55
CA SER A 133 2.68 -5.28 6.56
C SER A 133 1.55 -6.27 6.35
N PHE A 134 1.63 -7.42 7.03
CA PHE A 134 0.52 -8.37 7.02
C PHE A 134 -0.75 -7.76 7.59
N ILE A 135 -0.61 -6.91 8.61
CA ILE A 135 -1.77 -6.27 9.24
C ILE A 135 -2.46 -5.34 8.24
N THR A 136 -1.67 -4.61 7.46
CA THR A 136 -2.18 -3.72 6.43
C THR A 136 -2.97 -4.50 5.38
N VAL A 137 -2.40 -5.59 4.90
CA VAL A 137 -3.05 -6.44 3.90
C VAL A 137 -4.32 -7.05 4.47
N ALA A 138 -4.27 -7.54 5.71
CA ALA A 138 -5.45 -8.12 6.35
C ALA A 138 -6.58 -7.10 6.49
N ALA A 139 -6.24 -5.86 6.83
CA ALA A 139 -7.25 -4.80 6.95
C ALA A 139 -7.94 -4.55 5.60
N ALA A 140 -7.17 -4.54 4.52
CA ALA A 140 -7.74 -4.35 3.19
C ALA A 140 -8.63 -5.51 2.79
N ILE A 141 -8.18 -6.74 3.04
CA ILE A 141 -8.98 -7.92 2.71
C ILE A 141 -10.28 -7.93 3.50
N ASN A 142 -10.22 -7.62 4.79
CA ASN A 142 -11.41 -7.58 5.62
C ASN A 142 -12.38 -6.49 5.17
N TYR A 143 -11.85 -5.37 4.71
CA TYR A 143 -12.67 -4.28 4.19
C TYR A 143 -13.55 -4.77 3.04
N PHE A 144 -12.99 -5.54 2.13
CA PHE A 144 -13.73 -6.01 0.95
C PHE A 144 -14.63 -7.20 1.23
N LYS A 145 -14.52 -7.82 2.41
CA LYS A 145 -15.41 -8.90 2.78
C LYS A 145 -16.74 -8.43 3.37
N LYS A 146 -16.84 -7.16 3.71
CA LYS A 146 -18.07 -6.63 4.33
C LYS A 146 -19.22 -6.41 3.36
#